data_90d0c4511a0d8dbf2c0c2f51d7b37748
#
_entry.id   90d0c4511a0d8dbf2c0c2f51d7b37748
#
_cell.length_a   1.000
_cell.length_b   1.000
_cell.length_c   1.000
_cell.angle_alpha   90.00
_cell.angle_beta   90.00
_cell.angle_gamma   90.00
#
_symmetry.space_group_name_H-M   'P 1'
#
loop_
_entity.id
_entity.type
_entity.pdbx_description
1 polymer ?
#
loop_
_entity_poly.entity_id
_entity_poly.type
_entity_poly.pdbx_seq_one_letter_code
_entity_poly.pdbx_strand_id
1 'polypeptide(L)'
;MTDETQPIIGQRFRGFLPVVVDVETAGFNSQTDALLEIAAIPIIYNAEGQFVPGNPFEGANLDRRSLDFIGIDPSNPMRMAMAEDEKTALRRIFKAINEVRREQNCTHAILVGHNAHFDLGFVQAAIARTATKNQNPFHSFSVFDTVTLSAVMFGQTVLAKSCIQAGIEFDGKEAHSALYDTQKTAELFCYILNKLAPHLLDTLTADQ
;
A
#
# COMPACT_ATOMS: atom_id res chain seq x y z
N MET A 1 -12.99 36.52 -2.69
CA MET A 1 -12.17 35.41 -3.25
C MET A 1 -12.10 34.37 -2.14
N THR A 2 -13.00 33.42 -2.15
CA THR A 2 -12.98 32.29 -1.21
C THR A 2 -11.78 31.43 -1.61
N ASP A 3 -10.81 31.35 -0.70
CA ASP A 3 -9.72 30.40 -0.77
C ASP A 3 -10.37 28.99 -0.66
N GLU A 4 -10.67 28.41 -1.80
CA GLU A 4 -11.10 27.01 -1.86
C GLU A 4 -9.88 26.18 -1.48
N THR A 5 -9.71 25.98 -0.19
CA THR A 5 -8.69 25.07 0.32
C THR A 5 -8.94 23.71 -0.29
N GLN A 6 -7.97 23.23 -1.09
CA GLN A 6 -8.03 21.90 -1.69
C GLN A 6 -8.33 20.85 -0.60
N PRO A 7 -9.17 19.85 -0.89
CA PRO A 7 -9.46 18.81 0.07
C PRO A 7 -8.17 18.06 0.43
N ILE A 8 -7.92 17.87 1.71
CA ILE A 8 -6.78 17.11 2.21
C ILE A 8 -7.25 15.77 2.76
N ILE A 9 -6.44 14.73 2.60
CA ILE A 9 -6.76 13.38 3.06
C ILE A 9 -7.11 13.35 4.55
N GLY A 10 -6.50 14.20 5.37
CA GLY A 10 -6.79 14.31 6.80
C GLY A 10 -8.24 14.64 7.16
N GLN A 11 -9.03 15.14 6.23
CA GLN A 11 -10.48 15.37 6.41
C GLN A 11 -11.32 14.13 6.05
N ARG A 12 -10.69 13.10 5.51
CA ARG A 12 -11.31 11.84 5.09
C ARG A 12 -10.77 10.68 5.93
N PHE A 13 -11.43 9.54 5.89
CA PHE A 13 -11.01 8.30 6.55
C PHE A 13 -10.66 8.47 8.04
N ARG A 14 -11.38 9.36 8.77
CA ARG A 14 -11.12 9.69 10.18
C ARG A 14 -9.72 10.27 10.43
N GLY A 15 -9.16 10.96 9.46
CA GLY A 15 -7.80 11.50 9.57
C GLY A 15 -6.70 10.46 9.36
N PHE A 16 -7.00 9.36 8.67
CA PHE A 16 -6.02 8.36 8.32
C PHE A 16 -5.54 8.54 6.88
N LEU A 17 -4.24 8.38 6.66
CA LEU A 17 -3.64 8.31 5.34
C LEU A 17 -3.74 6.89 4.81
N PRO A 18 -4.50 6.60 3.73
CA PRO A 18 -4.42 5.30 3.07
C PRO A 18 -3.05 5.12 2.42
N VAL A 19 -2.40 4.00 2.71
CA VAL A 19 -1.11 3.63 2.11
C VAL A 19 -1.23 2.21 1.59
N VAL A 20 -1.16 2.05 0.29
CA VAL A 20 -1.14 0.72 -0.33
C VAL A 20 0.20 0.08 -0.06
N VAL A 21 0.18 -1.14 0.41
CA VAL A 21 1.36 -1.95 0.70
C VAL A 21 1.18 -3.31 0.07
N ASP A 22 2.24 -3.80 -0.54
CA ASP A 22 2.36 -5.17 -0.99
C ASP A 22 3.70 -5.72 -0.56
N VAL A 23 3.75 -7.00 -0.21
CA VAL A 23 4.95 -7.68 0.26
C VAL A 23 5.19 -8.97 -0.51
N GLU A 24 6.44 -9.20 -0.90
CA GLU A 24 6.91 -10.51 -1.34
C GLU A 24 7.55 -11.25 -0.17
N THR A 25 7.22 -12.51 -0.01
CA THR A 25 7.58 -13.29 1.17
C THR A 25 8.09 -14.67 0.81
N ALA A 26 8.86 -15.27 1.73
CA ALA A 26 9.39 -16.64 1.59
C ALA A 26 8.36 -17.75 1.84
N GLY A 27 7.13 -17.38 2.19
CA GLY A 27 6.06 -18.31 2.51
C GLY A 27 4.85 -17.58 3.08
N PHE A 28 3.97 -18.30 3.77
CA PHE A 28 2.69 -17.76 4.22
C PHE A 28 2.63 -17.46 5.71
N ASN A 29 3.65 -17.83 6.48
CA ASN A 29 3.66 -17.66 7.93
C ASN A 29 4.56 -16.47 8.32
N SER A 30 3.94 -15.34 8.64
CA SER A 30 4.65 -14.11 9.00
C SER A 30 5.57 -14.22 10.22
N GLN A 31 5.38 -15.24 11.07
CA GLN A 31 6.22 -15.45 12.25
C GLN A 31 7.52 -16.19 11.95
N THR A 32 7.56 -17.00 10.87
CA THR A 32 8.68 -17.86 10.53
C THR A 32 9.33 -17.54 9.20
N ASP A 33 8.54 -16.96 8.28
CA ASP A 33 8.98 -16.75 6.92
C ASP A 33 9.49 -15.31 6.73
N ALA A 34 10.47 -15.15 5.85
CA ALA A 34 11.12 -13.85 5.65
C ALA A 34 10.24 -12.91 4.81
N LEU A 35 10.30 -11.64 5.14
CA LEU A 35 9.88 -10.55 4.29
C LEU A 35 10.99 -10.27 3.28
N LEU A 36 10.73 -10.41 1.98
CA LEU A 36 11.73 -10.30 0.92
C LEU A 36 11.72 -8.95 0.23
N GLU A 37 10.55 -8.48 -0.11
CA GLU A 37 10.33 -7.16 -0.69
C GLU A 37 9.14 -6.50 0.00
N ILE A 38 9.16 -5.18 0.05
CA ILE A 38 8.06 -4.36 0.50
C ILE A 38 8.00 -3.10 -0.37
N ALA A 39 6.83 -2.79 -0.87
CA ALA A 39 6.55 -1.51 -1.52
C ALA A 39 5.36 -0.83 -0.86
N ALA A 40 5.35 0.50 -0.87
CA ALA A 40 4.29 1.30 -0.29
C ALA A 40 4.00 2.51 -1.17
N ILE A 41 2.71 2.80 -1.40
CA ILE A 41 2.27 3.97 -2.15
C ILE A 41 1.18 4.69 -1.34
N PRO A 42 1.41 5.92 -0.88
CA PRO A 42 0.38 6.72 -0.24
C PRO A 42 -0.67 7.15 -1.27
N ILE A 43 -1.92 7.25 -0.85
CA ILE A 43 -3.00 7.78 -1.67
C ILE A 43 -3.22 9.23 -1.28
N ILE A 44 -3.22 10.11 -2.28
CA ILE A 44 -3.36 11.55 -2.12
C ILE A 44 -4.44 12.10 -3.06
N TYR A 45 -4.78 13.38 -2.93
CA TYR A 45 -5.59 14.09 -3.91
C TYR A 45 -4.70 14.78 -4.96
N ASN A 46 -5.14 14.77 -6.22
CA ASN A 46 -4.60 15.64 -7.25
C ASN A 46 -5.27 17.05 -7.21
N ALA A 47 -4.88 17.91 -8.12
CA ALA A 47 -5.42 19.28 -8.21
C ALA A 47 -6.93 19.33 -8.49
N GLU A 48 -7.47 18.28 -9.12
CA GLU A 48 -8.88 18.14 -9.46
C GLU A 48 -9.70 17.49 -8.31
N GLY A 49 -9.09 17.22 -7.15
CA GLY A 49 -9.73 16.58 -6.00
C GLY A 49 -10.02 15.09 -6.19
N GLN A 50 -9.35 14.45 -7.14
CA GLN A 50 -9.45 13.01 -7.35
C GLN A 50 -8.38 12.26 -6.54
N PHE A 51 -8.69 11.05 -6.08
CA PHE A 51 -7.71 10.16 -5.48
C PHE A 51 -6.73 9.66 -6.54
N VAL A 52 -5.44 9.81 -6.27
CA VAL A 52 -4.36 9.32 -7.12
C VAL A 52 -3.26 8.66 -6.28
N PRO A 53 -2.53 7.69 -6.86
CA PRO A 53 -1.31 7.18 -6.24
C PRO A 53 -0.27 8.29 -6.10
N GLY A 54 0.36 8.36 -4.93
CA GLY A 54 1.53 9.21 -4.71
C GLY A 54 2.83 8.54 -5.18
N ASN A 55 3.98 9.05 -4.72
CA ASN A 55 5.27 8.46 -5.04
C ASN A 55 5.45 7.10 -4.33
N PRO A 56 5.96 6.08 -5.03
CA PRO A 56 6.25 4.78 -4.43
C PRO A 56 7.47 4.84 -3.52
N PHE A 57 7.44 4.03 -2.46
CA PHE A 57 8.55 3.71 -1.58
C PHE A 57 8.75 2.21 -1.58
N GLU A 58 9.98 1.75 -1.77
CA GLU A 58 10.29 0.33 -1.84
C GLU A 58 11.50 -0.05 -1.00
N GLY A 59 11.59 -1.31 -0.59
CA GLY A 59 12.72 -1.91 0.08
C GLY A 59 12.80 -3.40 -0.24
N ALA A 60 14.00 -3.90 -0.42
CA ALA A 60 14.25 -5.32 -0.65
C ALA A 60 15.22 -5.86 0.41
N ASN A 61 14.85 -6.96 1.03
CA ASN A 61 15.71 -7.74 1.91
C ASN A 61 16.01 -9.09 1.24
N LEU A 62 17.29 -9.36 0.96
CA LEU A 62 17.70 -10.59 0.31
C LEU A 62 18.18 -11.61 1.36
N ASP A 63 17.27 -12.36 1.97
CA ASP A 63 17.64 -13.60 2.66
C ASP A 63 17.79 -14.73 1.64
N ARG A 64 19.02 -15.27 1.53
CA ARG A 64 19.37 -16.33 0.58
C ARG A 64 18.49 -17.57 0.63
N ARG A 65 17.98 -17.94 1.81
CA ARG A 65 17.14 -19.14 2.00
C ARG A 65 15.75 -18.98 1.39
N SER A 66 15.31 -17.76 1.32
CA SER A 66 13.97 -17.41 0.85
C SER A 66 13.91 -17.25 -0.67
N LEU A 67 15.02 -16.85 -1.27
CA LEU A 67 15.12 -16.61 -2.72
C LEU A 67 15.05 -17.92 -3.53
N ASP A 68 15.59 -19.01 -3.00
CA ASP A 68 15.55 -20.33 -3.65
C ASP A 68 14.12 -20.91 -3.72
N PHE A 69 13.22 -20.48 -2.81
CA PHE A 69 11.88 -21.02 -2.71
C PHE A 69 10.88 -20.37 -3.70
N ILE A 70 11.01 -19.09 -3.98
CA ILE A 70 10.04 -18.34 -4.81
C ILE A 70 10.54 -18.08 -6.24
N GLY A 71 11.69 -18.65 -6.63
CA GLY A 71 12.26 -18.49 -7.98
C GLY A 71 12.79 -17.08 -8.28
N ILE A 72 12.97 -16.27 -7.26
CA ILE A 72 13.65 -14.97 -7.39
C ILE A 72 15.14 -15.25 -7.53
N ASP A 73 15.72 -14.83 -8.66
CA ASP A 73 17.16 -14.96 -8.90
C ASP A 73 17.94 -14.07 -7.92
N PRO A 74 18.65 -14.67 -6.93
CA PRO A 74 19.44 -13.94 -5.97
C PRO A 74 20.67 -13.26 -6.60
N SER A 75 21.05 -13.68 -7.80
CA SER A 75 22.20 -13.14 -8.52
C SER A 75 21.84 -11.93 -9.40
N ASN A 76 20.57 -11.52 -9.46
CA ASN A 76 20.16 -10.34 -10.21
C ASN A 76 20.90 -9.10 -9.67
N PRO A 77 21.81 -8.47 -10.47
CA PRO A 77 22.65 -7.38 -9.98
C PRO A 77 21.85 -6.16 -9.50
N MET A 78 20.67 -5.94 -10.07
CA MET A 78 19.80 -4.81 -9.73
C MET A 78 19.18 -5.01 -8.34
N ARG A 79 18.74 -6.23 -8.03
CA ARG A 79 18.22 -6.59 -6.70
C ARG A 79 19.32 -6.56 -5.63
N MET A 80 20.51 -7.08 -5.95
CA MET A 80 21.65 -7.03 -5.03
C MET A 80 22.11 -5.61 -4.72
N ALA A 81 22.04 -4.70 -5.69
CA ALA A 81 22.39 -3.29 -5.49
C ALA A 81 21.39 -2.54 -4.58
N MET A 82 20.14 -3.00 -4.52
CA MET A 82 19.07 -2.43 -3.70
C MET A 82 18.86 -3.17 -2.38
N ALA A 83 19.57 -4.29 -2.17
CA ALA A 83 19.45 -5.08 -0.95
C ALA A 83 19.94 -4.28 0.26
N GLU A 84 19.10 -4.19 1.26
CA GLU A 84 19.39 -3.58 2.55
C GLU A 84 18.83 -4.46 3.67
N ASP A 85 19.31 -4.31 4.89
CA ASP A 85 18.74 -5.06 6.01
C ASP A 85 17.29 -4.64 6.30
N GLU A 86 16.47 -5.59 6.78
CA GLU A 86 15.03 -5.40 7.03
C GLU A 86 14.74 -4.16 7.90
N LYS A 87 15.58 -3.89 8.89
CA LYS A 87 15.42 -2.73 9.78
C LYS A 87 15.64 -1.41 9.06
N THR A 88 16.65 -1.34 8.20
CA THR A 88 16.98 -0.15 7.41
C THR A 88 15.88 0.11 6.39
N ALA A 89 15.43 -0.92 5.68
CA ALA A 89 14.32 -0.85 4.73
C ALA A 89 13.04 -0.31 5.38
N LEU A 90 12.63 -0.91 6.50
CA LEU A 90 11.43 -0.47 7.23
C LEU A 90 11.55 0.98 7.74
N ARG A 91 12.70 1.35 8.30
CA ARG A 91 12.92 2.73 8.79
C ARG A 91 12.79 3.75 7.67
N ARG A 92 13.34 3.45 6.51
CA ARG A 92 13.29 4.33 5.33
C ARG A 92 11.85 4.50 4.86
N ILE A 93 11.12 3.40 4.67
CA ILE A 93 9.71 3.40 4.24
C ILE A 93 8.84 4.10 5.29
N PHE A 94 8.97 3.77 6.58
CA PHE A 94 8.17 4.39 7.63
C PHE A 94 8.44 5.88 7.78
N LYS A 95 9.69 6.32 7.59
CA LYS A 95 10.04 7.75 7.58
C LYS A 95 9.31 8.46 6.44
N ALA A 96 9.38 7.92 5.22
CA ALA A 96 8.73 8.50 4.05
C ALA A 96 7.20 8.56 4.21
N ILE A 97 6.57 7.47 4.67
CA ILE A 97 5.13 7.46 4.96
C ILE A 97 4.76 8.49 6.03
N ASN A 98 5.56 8.62 7.10
CA ASN A 98 5.31 9.58 8.16
C ASN A 98 5.49 11.04 7.71
N GLU A 99 6.32 11.31 6.71
CA GLU A 99 6.45 12.62 6.07
C GLU A 99 5.18 12.97 5.32
N VAL A 100 4.72 12.13 4.40
CA VAL A 100 3.45 12.33 3.67
C VAL A 100 2.26 12.41 4.63
N ARG A 101 2.21 11.57 5.67
CA ARG A 101 1.14 11.59 6.67
C ARG A 101 1.02 12.96 7.35
N ARG A 102 2.14 13.61 7.69
CA ARG A 102 2.15 14.95 8.29
C ARG A 102 1.74 16.02 7.29
N GLU A 103 2.23 15.95 6.06
CA GLU A 103 1.85 16.87 4.97
C GLU A 103 0.35 16.83 4.68
N GLN A 104 -0.26 15.65 4.78
CA GLN A 104 -1.68 15.43 4.55
C GLN A 104 -2.55 15.65 5.82
N ASN A 105 -1.96 16.17 6.92
CA ASN A 105 -2.63 16.39 8.22
C ASN A 105 -3.31 15.14 8.78
N CYS A 106 -2.73 13.95 8.54
CA CYS A 106 -3.24 12.68 9.03
C CYS A 106 -2.60 12.30 10.36
N THR A 107 -3.39 11.64 11.24
CA THR A 107 -2.93 11.16 12.55
C THR A 107 -2.19 9.84 12.46
N HIS A 108 -2.64 8.92 11.59
CA HIS A 108 -2.06 7.60 11.36
C HIS A 108 -2.13 7.27 9.87
N ALA A 109 -1.38 6.26 9.45
CA ALA A 109 -1.63 5.58 8.18
C ALA A 109 -2.56 4.38 8.40
N ILE A 110 -3.36 4.05 7.38
CA ILE A 110 -4.10 2.80 7.30
C ILE A 110 -3.59 1.99 6.13
N LEU A 111 -3.22 0.73 6.38
CA LEU A 111 -2.72 -0.15 5.33
C LEU A 111 -3.86 -0.52 4.38
N VAL A 112 -3.60 -0.39 3.09
CA VAL A 112 -4.45 -0.85 2.00
C VAL A 112 -3.71 -1.97 1.29
N GLY A 113 -4.38 -3.07 0.94
CA GLY A 113 -3.78 -4.18 0.21
C GLY A 113 -4.82 -5.03 -0.51
N HIS A 114 -4.34 -5.94 -1.35
CA HIS A 114 -5.18 -6.98 -1.95
C HIS A 114 -5.00 -8.28 -1.15
N ASN A 115 -5.88 -8.56 -0.21
CA ASN A 115 -5.74 -9.42 0.98
C ASN A 115 -4.89 -8.76 2.08
N ALA A 116 -5.16 -7.52 2.38
CA ALA A 116 -4.38 -6.60 3.23
C ALA A 116 -3.95 -7.15 4.60
N HIS A 117 -4.66 -8.12 5.16
CA HIS A 117 -4.28 -8.77 6.43
C HIS A 117 -3.00 -9.59 6.32
N PHE A 118 -2.73 -10.15 5.13
CA PHE A 118 -1.49 -10.86 4.86
C PHE A 118 -0.29 -9.91 4.98
N ASP A 119 -0.34 -8.80 4.26
CA ASP A 119 0.71 -7.77 4.27
C ASP A 119 0.89 -7.18 5.66
N LEU A 120 -0.22 -6.83 6.33
CA LEU A 120 -0.18 -6.31 7.70
C LEU A 120 0.49 -7.29 8.65
N GLY A 121 0.23 -8.59 8.52
CA GLY A 121 0.85 -9.63 9.34
C GLY A 121 2.37 -9.67 9.20
N PHE A 122 2.88 -9.62 7.98
CA PHE A 122 4.32 -9.58 7.71
C PHE A 122 4.96 -8.28 8.17
N VAL A 123 4.33 -7.13 7.93
CA VAL A 123 4.81 -5.83 8.42
C VAL A 123 4.88 -5.81 9.95
N GLN A 124 3.87 -6.34 10.65
CA GLN A 124 3.88 -6.40 12.12
C GLN A 124 4.96 -7.34 12.66
N ALA A 125 5.16 -8.49 12.04
CA ALA A 125 6.22 -9.41 12.41
C ALA A 125 7.62 -8.78 12.19
N ALA A 126 7.82 -8.09 11.08
CA ALA A 126 9.04 -7.34 10.79
C ALA A 126 9.28 -6.21 11.80
N ILE A 127 8.24 -5.45 12.18
CA ILE A 127 8.31 -4.43 13.24
C ILE A 127 8.79 -5.04 14.57
N ALA A 128 8.26 -6.20 14.94
CA ALA A 128 8.64 -6.89 16.16
C ALA A 128 10.11 -7.34 16.12
N ARG A 129 10.54 -7.98 15.04
CA ARG A 129 11.92 -8.47 14.84
C ARG A 129 12.95 -7.33 14.86
N THR A 130 12.61 -6.21 14.24
CA THR A 130 13.53 -5.08 14.06
C THR A 130 13.46 -4.03 15.15
N ALA A 131 12.51 -4.17 16.10
CA ALA A 131 12.23 -3.20 17.16
C ALA A 131 11.93 -1.78 16.63
N THR A 132 11.19 -1.68 15.52
CA THR A 132 10.83 -0.40 14.86
C THR A 132 9.43 0.13 15.25
N LYS A 133 8.82 -0.42 16.30
CA LYS A 133 7.46 -0.08 16.76
C LYS A 133 7.21 1.44 16.88
N ASN A 134 8.17 2.19 17.42
CA ASN A 134 8.03 3.63 17.63
C ASN A 134 8.03 4.45 16.32
N GLN A 135 8.37 3.85 15.19
CA GLN A 135 8.41 4.48 13.89
C GLN A 135 7.24 4.06 13.00
N ASN A 136 6.50 3.01 13.43
CA ASN A 136 5.38 2.45 12.67
C ASN A 136 4.29 3.50 12.45
N PRO A 137 3.97 3.84 11.17
CA PRO A 137 2.90 4.78 10.86
C PRO A 137 1.51 4.17 10.90
N PHE A 138 1.41 2.83 10.78
CA PHE A 138 0.16 2.13 10.53
C PHE A 138 -0.68 1.92 11.77
N HIS A 139 -2.00 1.98 11.56
CA HIS A 139 -2.97 1.50 12.53
C HIS A 139 -2.75 0.00 12.82
N SER A 140 -2.94 -0.42 14.07
CA SER A 140 -2.49 -1.74 14.51
C SER A 140 -3.32 -2.92 13.99
N PHE A 141 -4.57 -2.70 13.54
CA PHE A 141 -5.46 -3.78 13.09
C PHE A 141 -6.46 -3.37 12.00
N SER A 142 -6.68 -2.07 11.75
CA SER A 142 -7.58 -1.65 10.68
C SER A 142 -6.85 -1.61 9.35
N VAL A 143 -7.50 -2.15 8.33
CA VAL A 143 -7.03 -2.14 6.94
C VAL A 143 -8.16 -1.76 5.99
N PHE A 144 -7.81 -1.33 4.79
CA PHE A 144 -8.70 -1.34 3.64
C PHE A 144 -8.31 -2.48 2.72
N ASP A 145 -9.27 -3.33 2.38
CA ASP A 145 -9.01 -4.52 1.57
C ASP A 145 -9.66 -4.39 0.19
N THR A 146 -8.83 -4.35 -0.86
CA THR A 146 -9.30 -4.21 -2.23
C THR A 146 -9.95 -5.46 -2.77
N VAL A 147 -9.74 -6.66 -2.18
CA VAL A 147 -10.49 -7.87 -2.52
C VAL A 147 -11.97 -7.66 -2.24
N THR A 148 -12.30 -7.16 -1.04
CA THR A 148 -13.68 -6.88 -0.66
C THR A 148 -14.31 -5.81 -1.55
N LEU A 149 -13.58 -4.71 -1.79
CA LEU A 149 -14.05 -3.63 -2.65
C LEU A 149 -14.27 -4.10 -4.10
N SER A 150 -13.36 -4.91 -4.63
CA SER A 150 -13.48 -5.48 -5.98
C SER A 150 -14.61 -6.49 -6.08
N ALA A 151 -14.81 -7.29 -5.04
CA ALA A 151 -15.92 -8.23 -5.00
C ALA A 151 -17.28 -7.49 -5.06
N VAL A 152 -17.42 -6.40 -4.32
CA VAL A 152 -18.63 -5.58 -4.32
C VAL A 152 -18.82 -4.88 -5.66
N MET A 153 -17.76 -4.31 -6.24
CA MET A 153 -17.87 -3.47 -7.43
C MET A 153 -17.92 -4.27 -8.73
N PHE A 154 -17.17 -5.37 -8.80
CA PHE A 154 -16.95 -6.13 -10.04
C PHE A 154 -17.33 -7.62 -9.95
N GLY A 155 -17.63 -8.13 -8.75
CA GLY A 155 -17.79 -9.58 -8.54
C GLY A 155 -16.46 -10.34 -8.67
N GLN A 156 -15.30 -9.68 -8.46
CA GLN A 156 -13.97 -10.24 -8.63
C GLN A 156 -13.16 -10.17 -7.34
N THR A 157 -12.26 -11.16 -7.18
CA THR A 157 -11.37 -11.26 -6.01
C THR A 157 -9.90 -11.45 -6.39
N VAL A 158 -9.59 -11.42 -7.67
CA VAL A 158 -8.23 -11.58 -8.22
C VAL A 158 -7.77 -10.22 -8.76
N LEU A 159 -6.63 -9.72 -8.31
CA LEU A 159 -6.11 -8.39 -8.65
C LEU A 159 -6.10 -8.14 -10.17
N ALA A 160 -5.45 -9.02 -10.93
CA ALA A 160 -5.37 -8.90 -12.39
C ALA A 160 -6.74 -8.78 -13.06
N LYS A 161 -7.71 -9.60 -12.64
CA LYS A 161 -9.08 -9.57 -13.20
C LYS A 161 -9.82 -8.31 -12.80
N SER A 162 -9.63 -7.83 -11.59
CA SER A 162 -10.23 -6.58 -11.09
C SER A 162 -9.67 -5.38 -11.83
N CYS A 163 -8.35 -5.34 -12.07
CA CYS A 163 -7.70 -4.31 -12.87
C CYS A 163 -8.26 -4.27 -14.29
N ILE A 164 -8.34 -5.41 -14.97
CA ILE A 164 -8.88 -5.50 -16.33
C ILE A 164 -10.33 -4.99 -16.38
N GLN A 165 -11.17 -5.33 -15.42
CA GLN A 165 -12.57 -4.84 -15.36
C GLN A 165 -12.66 -3.34 -15.05
N ALA A 166 -11.69 -2.78 -14.34
CA ALA A 166 -11.57 -1.35 -14.12
C ALA A 166 -10.96 -0.60 -15.33
N GLY A 167 -10.54 -1.30 -16.39
CA GLY A 167 -9.84 -0.72 -17.54
C GLY A 167 -8.37 -0.37 -17.25
N ILE A 168 -7.80 -0.97 -16.21
CA ILE A 168 -6.40 -0.81 -15.82
C ILE A 168 -5.59 -1.92 -16.49
N GLU A 169 -4.55 -1.53 -17.23
CA GLU A 169 -3.63 -2.50 -17.85
C GLU A 169 -2.90 -3.32 -16.78
N PHE A 170 -2.83 -4.63 -17.01
CA PHE A 170 -2.13 -5.56 -16.11
C PHE A 170 -1.27 -6.53 -16.93
N ASP A 171 0.05 -6.44 -16.76
CA ASP A 171 1.00 -7.38 -17.38
C ASP A 171 1.31 -8.50 -16.39
N GLY A 172 0.86 -9.71 -16.70
CA GLY A 172 1.12 -10.89 -15.87
C GLY A 172 2.60 -11.30 -15.78
N LYS A 173 3.49 -10.72 -16.58
CA LYS A 173 4.93 -10.97 -16.50
C LYS A 173 5.61 -10.13 -15.40
N GLU A 174 5.03 -8.98 -15.09
CA GLU A 174 5.50 -8.09 -14.04
C GLU A 174 4.88 -8.43 -12.66
N ALA A 175 3.83 -9.25 -12.66
CA ALA A 175 3.19 -9.73 -11.45
C ALA A 175 4.21 -10.44 -10.53
N HIS A 176 3.94 -10.40 -9.22
CA HIS A 176 4.85 -10.89 -8.17
C HIS A 176 6.12 -10.04 -7.99
N SER A 177 6.01 -8.76 -8.26
CA SER A 177 6.95 -7.74 -7.80
C SER A 177 6.17 -6.83 -6.85
N ALA A 178 6.67 -6.65 -5.63
CA ALA A 178 5.99 -5.83 -4.62
C ALA A 178 5.67 -4.42 -5.16
N LEU A 179 6.58 -3.82 -5.91
CA LEU A 179 6.35 -2.50 -6.51
C LEU A 179 5.23 -2.52 -7.55
N TYR A 180 5.23 -3.49 -8.47
CA TYR A 180 4.22 -3.57 -9.53
C TYR A 180 2.83 -3.84 -8.93
N ASP A 181 2.71 -4.82 -8.04
CA ASP A 181 1.43 -5.20 -7.43
C ASP A 181 0.90 -4.07 -6.52
N THR A 182 1.78 -3.34 -5.81
CA THR A 182 1.42 -2.12 -5.09
C THR A 182 0.87 -1.03 -6.02
N GLN A 183 1.52 -0.79 -7.18
CA GLN A 183 1.04 0.20 -8.16
C GLN A 183 -0.34 -0.17 -8.70
N LYS A 184 -0.53 -1.42 -9.10
CA LYS A 184 -1.81 -1.89 -9.64
C LYS A 184 -2.93 -1.88 -8.60
N THR A 185 -2.62 -2.24 -7.36
CA THR A 185 -3.55 -2.14 -6.23
C THR A 185 -3.90 -0.67 -5.92
N ALA A 186 -2.94 0.25 -6.01
CA ALA A 186 -3.17 1.68 -5.80
C ALA A 186 -4.06 2.28 -6.90
N GLU A 187 -3.77 1.97 -8.17
CA GLU A 187 -4.61 2.38 -9.30
C GLU A 187 -6.05 1.88 -9.14
N LEU A 188 -6.22 0.60 -8.78
CA LEU A 188 -7.51 -0.03 -8.56
C LEU A 188 -8.26 0.62 -7.39
N PHE A 189 -7.59 0.85 -6.27
CA PHE A 189 -8.18 1.49 -5.09
C PHE A 189 -8.63 2.92 -5.41
N CYS A 190 -7.79 3.72 -6.08
CA CYS A 190 -8.14 5.06 -6.54
C CYS A 190 -9.32 5.04 -7.52
N TYR A 191 -9.34 4.11 -8.48
CA TYR A 191 -10.46 3.95 -9.40
C TYR A 191 -11.78 3.73 -8.65
N ILE A 192 -11.79 2.80 -7.71
CA ILE A 192 -12.97 2.47 -6.91
C ILE A 192 -13.42 3.69 -6.09
N LEU A 193 -12.50 4.35 -5.39
CA LEU A 193 -12.81 5.53 -4.60
C LEU A 193 -13.39 6.65 -5.47
N ASN A 194 -12.79 6.96 -6.61
CA ASN A 194 -13.24 8.01 -7.51
C ASN A 194 -14.60 7.71 -8.13
N LYS A 195 -14.94 6.43 -8.31
CA LYS A 195 -16.31 6.04 -8.76
C LYS A 195 -17.35 6.18 -7.65
N LEU A 196 -16.97 5.99 -6.39
CA LEU A 196 -17.87 6.11 -5.25
C LEU A 196 -17.91 7.54 -4.67
N ALA A 197 -16.86 8.33 -4.86
CA ALA A 197 -16.68 9.64 -4.25
C ALA A 197 -17.76 10.67 -4.62
N PRO A 198 -18.29 10.74 -5.86
CA PRO A 198 -19.34 11.70 -6.21
C PRO A 198 -20.58 11.62 -5.31
N HIS A 199 -20.89 10.42 -4.82
CA HIS A 199 -22.05 10.19 -3.95
C HIS A 199 -21.77 10.43 -2.47
N LEU A 200 -20.51 10.49 -2.07
CA LEU A 200 -20.10 10.61 -0.67
C LEU A 200 -19.77 12.07 -0.28
N LEU A 201 -19.37 12.90 -1.22
CA LEU A 201 -19.12 14.32 -0.96
C LEU A 201 -20.44 15.08 -0.74
N ASP A 202 -21.50 14.72 -1.47
CA ASP A 202 -22.82 15.35 -1.34
C ASP A 202 -23.48 15.07 0.01
N THR A 203 -23.18 13.91 0.64
CA THR A 203 -23.73 13.55 1.96
C THR A 203 -22.98 14.21 3.12
N LEU A 204 -21.70 14.54 2.96
CA LEU A 204 -20.90 15.19 4.02
C LEU A 204 -21.16 16.69 4.11
N THR A 205 -21.67 17.31 3.05
CA THR A 205 -22.06 18.74 3.03
C THR A 205 -23.51 18.99 3.48
N ALA A 206 -24.33 17.94 3.55
CA ALA A 206 -25.73 18.04 3.95
C ALA A 206 -25.96 18.04 5.48
N ASP A 207 -24.97 17.61 6.28
CA ASP A 207 -25.04 17.50 7.73
C ASP A 207 -24.23 18.59 8.48
N GLN A 208 -23.88 19.71 7.82
CA GLN A 208 -23.31 20.92 8.44
C GLN A 208 -24.33 22.11 8.35
#